data_14611cee7c5f75c7ea70e545e11efd3c
#
_entry.id   14611cee7c5f75c7ea70e545e11efd3c
#
_cell.length_a   1.000
_cell.length_b   1.000
_cell.length_c   1.000
_cell.angle_alpha   90.00
_cell.angle_beta   90.00
_cell.angle_gamma   90.00
#
_symmetry.space_group_name_H-M   'P 1'
#
loop_
_entity.id
_entity.type
_entity.pdbx_description
1 polymer ?
#
loop_
_entity_poly.entity_id
_entity_poly.type
_entity_poly.pdbx_seq_one_letter_code
_entity_poly.pdbx_strand_id
1 'polypeptide(L)'
;MAARGRGLVFLPTTPLEINELRYVEDGLGYAFNDRNLLALALTHQSYVNEHPDAPPVSNERLEFLGDSIVGMVVAERIFNGAPELPEGDLTVRRSQVIRKETLAAAARSIGLGNWLVMGTGESTTGGNLRESNLADAFEAVTGAVYLDGGYDQACSFVSKWLGQHINEALESETRKDPKSLLQEYLQANGKQPPRYELSSQSGTPHDPVFTINVLIDNKLIATGKGSRKVDAERKAASQALEIFISLGNADDF
;
A
#
# COMPACT_ATOMS: atom_id res chain seq x y z
N MET A 1 -10.18 -25.09 -34.40
CA MET A 1 -10.49 -25.74 -33.10
C MET A 1 -10.42 -24.66 -32.02
N ALA A 2 -11.57 -24.14 -31.64
CA ALA A 2 -11.67 -23.08 -30.63
C ALA A 2 -11.56 -23.71 -29.23
N ALA A 3 -10.58 -23.27 -28.44
CA ALA A 3 -10.49 -23.64 -27.04
C ALA A 3 -11.72 -23.06 -26.30
N ARG A 4 -12.64 -23.93 -25.91
CA ARG A 4 -13.74 -23.58 -25.01
C ARG A 4 -13.11 -23.23 -23.66
N GLY A 5 -13.08 -21.93 -23.34
CA GLY A 5 -12.83 -21.46 -22.01
C GLY A 5 -13.77 -22.17 -21.04
N ARG A 6 -13.23 -22.75 -19.99
CA ARG A 6 -14.03 -23.29 -18.88
C ARG A 6 -14.69 -22.08 -18.24
N GLY A 7 -15.97 -21.87 -18.55
CA GLY A 7 -16.76 -20.87 -17.87
C GLY A 7 -16.69 -21.13 -16.37
N LEU A 8 -16.30 -20.12 -15.63
CA LEU A 8 -16.52 -20.11 -14.18
C LEU A 8 -18.03 -20.34 -13.99
N VAL A 9 -18.40 -21.45 -13.39
CA VAL A 9 -19.79 -21.72 -13.00
C VAL A 9 -20.03 -20.82 -11.80
N PHE A 10 -20.57 -19.63 -12.06
CA PHE A 10 -21.01 -18.73 -11.01
C PHE A 10 -22.40 -19.11 -10.55
N LEU A 11 -22.54 -19.13 -9.30
CA LEU A 11 -23.65 -19.65 -8.55
C LEU A 11 -24.58 -18.52 -8.14
N PRO A 12 -25.85 -18.61 -8.46
CA PRO A 12 -26.79 -17.60 -8.06
C PRO A 12 -27.21 -17.88 -6.63
N THR A 13 -26.84 -17.04 -5.72
CA THR A 13 -27.54 -16.75 -4.46
C THR A 13 -26.65 -15.90 -3.56
N THR A 14 -26.35 -14.71 -4.03
CA THR A 14 -25.96 -13.65 -3.11
C THR A 14 -27.23 -13.02 -2.54
N PRO A 15 -27.26 -12.59 -1.29
CA PRO A 15 -28.41 -11.89 -0.72
C PRO A 15 -28.68 -10.53 -1.37
N LEU A 16 -27.81 -10.05 -2.27
CA LEU A 16 -28.06 -8.82 -3.05
C LEU A 16 -28.85 -9.19 -4.33
N GLU A 17 -30.02 -8.61 -4.46
CA GLU A 17 -30.78 -8.72 -5.70
C GLU A 17 -30.07 -7.97 -6.84
N ILE A 18 -30.27 -8.43 -8.10
CA ILE A 18 -29.66 -7.82 -9.30
C ILE A 18 -29.95 -6.30 -9.39
N ASN A 19 -31.08 -5.85 -8.87
CA ASN A 19 -31.45 -4.44 -8.85
C ASN A 19 -30.61 -3.62 -7.83
N GLU A 20 -30.20 -4.21 -6.73
CA GLU A 20 -29.36 -3.56 -5.71
C GLU A 20 -27.93 -3.39 -6.24
N LEU A 21 -27.41 -4.33 -7.02
CA LEU A 21 -26.08 -4.23 -7.63
C LEU A 21 -25.94 -3.00 -8.56
N ARG A 22 -27.03 -2.48 -9.15
CA ARG A 22 -26.99 -1.24 -9.94
C ARG A 22 -26.58 -0.03 -9.13
N TYR A 23 -27.05 0.08 -7.90
CA TYR A 23 -26.65 1.18 -7.01
C TYR A 23 -25.17 1.08 -6.64
N VAL A 24 -24.66 -0.13 -6.50
CA VAL A 24 -23.22 -0.35 -6.30
C VAL A 24 -22.44 0.06 -7.54
N GLU A 25 -22.85 -0.37 -8.73
CA GLU A 25 -22.25 -0.01 -10.01
C GLU A 25 -22.16 1.52 -10.20
N ASP A 26 -23.24 2.22 -9.87
CA ASP A 26 -23.29 3.69 -9.92
C ASP A 26 -22.25 4.32 -8.98
N GLY A 27 -22.14 3.78 -7.75
CA GLY A 27 -21.12 4.20 -6.78
C GLY A 27 -19.68 3.93 -7.24
N LEU A 28 -19.45 2.74 -7.80
CA LEU A 28 -18.15 2.35 -8.37
C LEU A 28 -17.78 3.21 -9.58
N GLY A 29 -18.80 3.61 -10.38
CA GLY A 29 -18.65 4.21 -11.70
C GLY A 29 -18.17 3.21 -12.74
N TYR A 30 -18.56 1.95 -12.57
CA TYR A 30 -18.30 0.86 -13.50
C TYR A 30 -19.53 -0.04 -13.58
N ALA A 31 -20.05 -0.29 -14.79
CA ALA A 31 -21.16 -1.19 -15.04
C ALA A 31 -20.62 -2.55 -15.51
N PHE A 32 -20.95 -3.60 -14.76
CA PHE A 32 -20.48 -4.95 -15.05
C PHE A 32 -21.28 -5.61 -16.20
N ASN A 33 -20.57 -6.26 -17.11
CA ASN A 33 -21.17 -7.18 -18.09
C ASN A 33 -21.67 -8.44 -17.38
N ASP A 34 -20.88 -8.97 -16.44
CA ASP A 34 -21.25 -10.08 -15.54
C ASP A 34 -21.32 -9.61 -14.09
N ARG A 35 -22.55 -9.30 -13.63
CA ARG A 35 -22.81 -8.87 -12.24
C ARG A 35 -22.51 -9.93 -11.19
N ASN A 36 -22.37 -11.20 -11.58
CA ASN A 36 -21.96 -12.23 -10.62
C ASN A 36 -20.52 -11.98 -10.12
N LEU A 37 -19.66 -11.36 -10.93
CA LEU A 37 -18.32 -10.95 -10.49
C LEU A 37 -18.39 -9.90 -9.37
N LEU A 38 -19.26 -8.90 -9.50
CA LEU A 38 -19.49 -7.91 -8.46
C LEU A 38 -20.08 -8.55 -7.20
N ALA A 39 -21.11 -9.38 -7.36
CA ALA A 39 -21.71 -10.08 -6.23
C ALA A 39 -20.68 -10.93 -5.48
N LEU A 40 -19.81 -11.64 -6.19
CA LEU A 40 -18.73 -12.40 -5.60
C LEU A 40 -17.70 -11.51 -4.88
N ALA A 41 -17.32 -10.38 -5.48
CA ALA A 41 -16.38 -9.44 -4.87
C ALA A 41 -16.90 -8.85 -3.54
N LEU A 42 -18.21 -8.77 -3.37
CA LEU A 42 -18.86 -8.29 -2.16
C LEU A 42 -19.14 -9.38 -1.13
N THR A 43 -18.88 -10.66 -1.42
CA THR A 43 -19.18 -11.78 -0.53
C THR A 43 -17.97 -12.13 0.34
N HIS A 44 -18.05 -11.76 1.63
CA HIS A 44 -17.00 -12.03 2.60
C HIS A 44 -17.03 -13.50 3.09
N GLN A 45 -15.86 -14.05 3.44
CA GLN A 45 -15.71 -15.44 3.89
C GLN A 45 -16.60 -15.79 5.10
N SER A 46 -16.88 -14.85 5.99
CA SER A 46 -17.76 -15.09 7.15
C SER A 46 -19.19 -15.46 6.74
N TYR A 47 -19.69 -14.92 5.62
CA TYR A 47 -20.99 -15.30 5.09
C TYR A 47 -21.02 -16.77 4.65
N VAL A 48 -19.99 -17.20 3.93
CA VAL A 48 -19.86 -18.60 3.46
C VAL A 48 -19.79 -19.55 4.64
N ASN A 49 -19.08 -19.19 5.72
CA ASN A 49 -18.94 -20.00 6.91
C ASN A 49 -20.27 -20.21 7.67
N GLU A 50 -21.16 -19.22 7.64
CA GLU A 50 -22.47 -19.29 8.31
C GLU A 50 -23.56 -19.91 7.43
N HIS A 51 -23.32 -20.05 6.11
CA HIS A 51 -24.29 -20.56 5.13
C HIS A 51 -23.71 -21.76 4.35
N PRO A 52 -23.63 -22.95 4.97
CA PRO A 52 -23.02 -24.13 4.36
C PRO A 52 -23.75 -24.61 3.10
N ASP A 53 -25.02 -24.23 2.93
CA ASP A 53 -25.82 -24.52 1.74
C ASP A 53 -25.56 -23.52 0.59
N ALA A 54 -24.88 -22.40 0.87
CA ALA A 54 -24.46 -21.45 -0.15
C ALA A 54 -23.21 -21.99 -0.89
N PRO A 55 -22.97 -21.49 -2.11
CA PRO A 55 -21.74 -21.82 -2.81
C PRO A 55 -20.52 -21.49 -1.95
N PRO A 56 -19.53 -22.38 -1.82
CA PRO A 56 -18.37 -22.21 -0.96
C PRO A 56 -17.31 -21.31 -1.62
N VAL A 57 -17.73 -20.11 -2.08
CA VAL A 57 -16.86 -19.15 -2.76
C VAL A 57 -17.02 -17.76 -2.13
N SER A 58 -15.92 -17.22 -1.65
CA SER A 58 -15.79 -15.88 -1.10
C SER A 58 -15.01 -14.98 -2.06
N ASN A 59 -14.87 -13.71 -1.68
CA ASN A 59 -14.08 -12.73 -2.41
C ASN A 59 -12.55 -12.93 -2.34
N GLU A 60 -12.03 -13.81 -1.48
CA GLU A 60 -10.59 -14.00 -1.25
C GLU A 60 -9.78 -14.24 -2.53
N ARG A 61 -10.33 -14.98 -3.50
CA ARG A 61 -9.64 -15.20 -4.78
C ARG A 61 -9.61 -13.96 -5.67
N LEU A 62 -10.64 -13.14 -5.59
CA LEU A 62 -10.68 -11.85 -6.30
C LEU A 62 -9.78 -10.83 -5.61
N GLU A 63 -9.72 -10.81 -4.29
CA GLU A 63 -8.78 -10.03 -3.48
C GLU A 63 -7.35 -10.35 -3.89
N PHE A 64 -6.95 -11.63 -3.88
CA PHE A 64 -5.61 -12.05 -4.30
C PHE A 64 -5.24 -11.54 -5.71
N LEU A 65 -6.18 -11.62 -6.66
CA LEU A 65 -5.96 -11.10 -8.01
C LEU A 65 -5.89 -9.58 -8.01
N GLY A 66 -6.81 -8.94 -7.29
CA GLY A 66 -6.95 -7.49 -7.22
C GLY A 66 -5.74 -6.81 -6.57
N ASP A 67 -5.15 -7.36 -5.50
CA ASP A 67 -3.89 -6.88 -4.92
C ASP A 67 -2.81 -6.73 -6.00
N SER A 68 -2.62 -7.78 -6.81
CA SER A 68 -1.64 -7.76 -7.90
C SER A 68 -1.95 -6.69 -8.95
N ILE A 69 -3.23 -6.49 -9.30
CA ILE A 69 -3.66 -5.47 -10.28
C ILE A 69 -3.49 -4.06 -9.71
N VAL A 70 -3.92 -3.81 -8.46
CA VAL A 70 -3.70 -2.52 -7.78
C VAL A 70 -2.21 -2.20 -7.74
N GLY A 71 -1.39 -3.17 -7.31
CA GLY A 71 0.06 -3.03 -7.26
C GLY A 71 0.69 -2.68 -8.61
N MET A 72 0.23 -3.33 -9.69
CA MET A 72 0.70 -3.10 -11.06
C MET A 72 0.30 -1.70 -11.56
N VAL A 73 -0.97 -1.32 -11.43
CA VAL A 73 -1.47 -0.01 -11.89
C VAL A 73 -0.78 1.14 -11.16
N VAL A 74 -0.64 1.02 -9.84
CA VAL A 74 0.05 2.04 -9.03
C VAL A 74 1.54 2.12 -9.40
N ALA A 75 2.20 0.96 -9.61
CA ALA A 75 3.60 0.93 -10.05
C ALA A 75 3.78 1.63 -11.40
N GLU A 76 2.93 1.33 -12.38
CA GLU A 76 2.97 1.95 -13.71
C GLU A 76 2.77 3.47 -13.64
N ARG A 77 1.80 3.92 -12.83
CA ARG A 77 1.53 5.36 -12.64
C ARG A 77 2.70 6.10 -12.01
N ILE A 78 3.30 5.52 -10.97
CA ILE A 78 4.47 6.11 -10.28
C ILE A 78 5.69 6.09 -11.20
N PHE A 79 5.94 4.99 -11.91
CA PHE A 79 7.04 4.87 -12.86
C PHE A 79 6.98 5.93 -13.96
N ASN A 80 5.81 6.14 -14.55
CA ASN A 80 5.62 7.13 -15.60
C ASN A 80 5.61 8.57 -15.05
N GLY A 81 5.13 8.78 -13.81
CA GLY A 81 5.03 10.10 -13.20
C GLY A 81 6.33 10.62 -12.59
N ALA A 82 7.33 9.75 -12.38
CA ALA A 82 8.60 10.12 -11.74
C ALA A 82 9.81 9.42 -12.40
N PRO A 83 10.09 9.73 -13.68
CA PRO A 83 11.10 9.04 -14.50
C PRO A 83 12.54 9.16 -13.98
N GLU A 84 12.84 10.19 -13.19
CA GLU A 84 14.17 10.38 -12.59
C GLU A 84 14.38 9.64 -11.25
N LEU A 85 13.36 9.07 -10.68
CA LEU A 85 13.50 8.44 -9.36
C LEU A 85 14.14 7.05 -9.47
N PRO A 86 15.08 6.71 -8.56
CA PRO A 86 15.63 5.37 -8.47
C PRO A 86 14.58 4.37 -7.96
N GLU A 87 14.81 3.08 -8.24
CA GLU A 87 13.91 1.98 -7.89
C GLU A 87 13.47 1.98 -6.43
N GLY A 88 14.40 2.23 -5.49
CA GLY A 88 14.09 2.29 -4.06
C GLY A 88 13.01 3.33 -3.71
N ASP A 89 13.09 4.52 -4.31
CA ASP A 89 12.11 5.60 -4.09
C ASP A 89 10.76 5.27 -4.74
N LEU A 90 10.77 4.66 -5.93
CA LEU A 90 9.54 4.18 -6.59
C LEU A 90 8.83 3.12 -5.72
N THR A 91 9.60 2.21 -5.12
CA THR A 91 9.07 1.17 -4.22
C THR A 91 8.47 1.77 -2.95
N VAL A 92 9.11 2.77 -2.33
CA VAL A 92 8.57 3.48 -1.17
C VAL A 92 7.26 4.19 -1.51
N ARG A 93 7.21 4.93 -2.62
CA ARG A 93 6.00 5.63 -3.08
C ARG A 93 4.86 4.68 -3.37
N ARG A 94 5.12 3.58 -4.08
CA ARG A 94 4.13 2.54 -4.32
C ARG A 94 3.56 1.99 -3.00
N SER A 95 4.41 1.64 -2.03
CA SER A 95 3.98 1.09 -0.76
C SER A 95 3.12 2.06 0.07
N GLN A 96 3.32 3.38 -0.07
CA GLN A 96 2.48 4.39 0.56
C GLN A 96 1.05 4.39 0.01
N VAL A 97 0.90 4.16 -1.30
CA VAL A 97 -0.41 4.16 -1.96
C VAL A 97 -1.17 2.87 -1.71
N ILE A 98 -0.50 1.70 -1.80
CA ILE A 98 -1.17 0.40 -1.68
C ILE A 98 -1.30 -0.11 -0.24
N ARG A 99 -0.99 0.69 0.76
CA ARG A 99 -1.16 0.31 2.16
C ARG A 99 -2.64 0.17 2.51
N LYS A 100 -2.91 -0.70 3.47
CA LYS A 100 -4.27 -1.07 3.91
C LYS A 100 -5.15 0.14 4.25
N GLU A 101 -4.62 1.11 4.94
CA GLU A 101 -5.35 2.32 5.35
C GLU A 101 -5.83 3.15 4.14
N THR A 102 -5.02 3.23 3.09
CA THR A 102 -5.36 3.95 1.86
C THR A 102 -6.45 3.22 1.07
N LEU A 103 -6.31 1.91 0.90
CA LEU A 103 -7.32 1.10 0.21
C LEU A 103 -8.66 1.11 0.95
N ALA A 104 -8.62 1.00 2.28
CA ALA A 104 -9.81 1.12 3.12
C ALA A 104 -10.46 2.51 3.04
N ALA A 105 -9.67 3.59 2.93
CA ALA A 105 -10.19 4.94 2.73
C ALA A 105 -10.92 5.07 1.38
N ALA A 106 -10.34 4.52 0.30
CA ALA A 106 -10.99 4.44 -1.01
C ALA A 106 -12.31 3.65 -0.94
N ALA A 107 -12.29 2.47 -0.30
CA ALA A 107 -13.48 1.65 -0.10
C ALA A 107 -14.58 2.40 0.68
N ARG A 108 -14.22 3.17 1.72
CA ARG A 108 -15.17 4.01 2.47
C ARG A 108 -15.76 5.11 1.60
N SER A 109 -14.96 5.77 0.77
CA SER A 109 -15.46 6.84 -0.12
C SER A 109 -16.44 6.33 -1.18
N ILE A 110 -16.28 5.08 -1.61
CA ILE A 110 -17.24 4.37 -2.47
C ILE A 110 -18.50 3.94 -1.68
N GLY A 111 -18.35 3.72 -0.38
CA GLY A 111 -19.42 3.14 0.46
C GLY A 111 -19.49 1.62 0.42
N LEU A 112 -18.39 0.92 0.07
CA LEU A 112 -18.35 -0.54 -0.10
C LEU A 112 -18.83 -1.29 1.15
N GLY A 113 -18.53 -0.78 2.35
CA GLY A 113 -18.96 -1.40 3.60
C GLY A 113 -20.46 -1.58 3.75
N ASN A 114 -21.28 -0.76 3.07
CA ASN A 114 -22.74 -0.88 3.08
C ASN A 114 -23.25 -2.06 2.23
N TRP A 115 -22.41 -2.57 1.33
CA TRP A 115 -22.77 -3.58 0.36
C TRP A 115 -22.08 -4.93 0.60
N LEU A 116 -21.19 -5.00 1.61
CA LEU A 116 -20.51 -6.24 1.97
C LEU A 116 -21.50 -7.24 2.56
N VAL A 117 -21.56 -8.41 1.93
CA VAL A 117 -22.32 -9.57 2.40
C VAL A 117 -21.48 -10.34 3.39
N MET A 118 -21.86 -10.29 4.66
CA MET A 118 -21.11 -10.86 5.78
C MET A 118 -21.99 -11.78 6.62
N GLY A 119 -21.36 -12.71 7.32
CA GLY A 119 -22.03 -13.46 8.39
C GLY A 119 -22.50 -12.54 9.52
N THR A 120 -23.52 -12.97 10.25
CA THR A 120 -24.13 -12.20 11.33
C THR A 120 -23.12 -11.83 12.42
N GLY A 121 -22.23 -12.78 12.77
CA GLY A 121 -21.18 -12.56 13.78
C GLY A 121 -20.21 -11.45 13.37
N GLU A 122 -19.73 -11.45 12.15
CA GLU A 122 -18.81 -10.44 11.62
C GLU A 122 -19.50 -9.08 11.48
N SER A 123 -20.72 -9.06 10.95
CA SER A 123 -21.50 -7.84 10.76
C SER A 123 -21.82 -7.14 12.09
N THR A 124 -22.26 -7.88 13.12
CA THR A 124 -22.61 -7.32 14.43
C THR A 124 -21.43 -6.76 15.20
N THR A 125 -20.20 -7.20 14.87
CA THR A 125 -18.96 -6.67 15.46
C THR A 125 -18.35 -5.52 14.65
N GLY A 126 -19.08 -4.96 13.69
CA GLY A 126 -18.64 -3.84 12.86
C GLY A 126 -17.64 -4.24 11.77
N GLY A 127 -17.67 -5.50 11.33
CA GLY A 127 -16.79 -6.01 10.28
C GLY A 127 -16.84 -5.22 8.99
N ASN A 128 -18.02 -4.70 8.62
CA ASN A 128 -18.23 -3.88 7.43
C ASN A 128 -17.54 -2.50 7.47
N LEU A 129 -17.06 -2.06 8.64
CA LEU A 129 -16.30 -0.81 8.81
C LEU A 129 -14.81 -1.08 9.13
N ARG A 130 -14.43 -2.34 9.31
CA ARG A 130 -13.06 -2.74 9.64
C ARG A 130 -12.14 -2.49 8.45
N GLU A 131 -10.98 -1.87 8.72
CA GLU A 131 -10.02 -1.49 7.66
C GLU A 131 -9.56 -2.68 6.81
N SER A 132 -9.32 -3.84 7.43
CA SER A 132 -8.96 -5.05 6.68
C SER A 132 -10.02 -5.41 5.64
N ASN A 133 -11.26 -5.56 6.08
CA ASN A 133 -12.36 -6.02 5.23
C ASN A 133 -12.69 -5.01 4.12
N LEU A 134 -12.50 -3.72 4.38
CA LEU A 134 -12.69 -2.67 3.39
C LEU A 134 -11.57 -2.66 2.34
N ALA A 135 -10.31 -2.85 2.77
CA ALA A 135 -9.18 -2.95 1.85
C ALA A 135 -9.32 -4.20 0.96
N ASP A 136 -9.58 -5.35 1.58
CA ASP A 136 -9.76 -6.62 0.90
C ASP A 136 -10.93 -6.54 -0.11
N ALA A 137 -12.02 -5.84 0.24
CA ALA A 137 -13.15 -5.58 -0.67
C ALA A 137 -12.78 -4.67 -1.84
N PHE A 138 -11.96 -3.65 -1.63
CA PHE A 138 -11.48 -2.78 -2.72
C PHE A 138 -10.63 -3.58 -3.71
N GLU A 139 -9.75 -4.42 -3.22
CA GLU A 139 -8.94 -5.32 -4.05
C GLU A 139 -9.84 -6.31 -4.79
N ALA A 140 -10.79 -6.95 -4.09
CA ALA A 140 -11.70 -7.90 -4.72
C ALA A 140 -12.54 -7.27 -5.84
N VAL A 141 -13.06 -6.05 -5.64
CA VAL A 141 -13.78 -5.30 -6.67
C VAL A 141 -12.85 -4.96 -7.84
N THR A 142 -11.60 -4.57 -7.57
CA THR A 142 -10.61 -4.32 -8.64
C THR A 142 -10.33 -5.59 -9.45
N GLY A 143 -10.18 -6.74 -8.78
CA GLY A 143 -10.05 -8.03 -9.44
C GLY A 143 -11.26 -8.38 -10.30
N ALA A 144 -12.47 -8.11 -9.82
CA ALA A 144 -13.72 -8.31 -10.56
C ALA A 144 -13.79 -7.40 -11.80
N VAL A 145 -13.47 -6.11 -11.67
CA VAL A 145 -13.41 -5.17 -12.81
C VAL A 145 -12.41 -5.64 -13.86
N TYR A 146 -11.25 -6.14 -13.43
CA TYR A 146 -10.25 -6.69 -14.34
C TYR A 146 -10.77 -7.91 -15.12
N LEU A 147 -11.44 -8.84 -14.45
CA LEU A 147 -11.98 -10.03 -15.12
C LEU A 147 -13.11 -9.71 -16.09
N ASP A 148 -13.90 -8.69 -15.77
CA ASP A 148 -15.06 -8.27 -16.56
C ASP A 148 -14.69 -7.39 -17.77
N GLY A 149 -13.78 -6.43 -17.56
CA GLY A 149 -13.46 -5.38 -18.52
C GLY A 149 -12.01 -5.30 -18.96
N GLY A 150 -11.13 -6.13 -18.41
CA GLY A 150 -9.71 -6.13 -18.73
C GLY A 150 -8.90 -5.04 -18.03
N TYR A 151 -7.62 -4.96 -18.41
CA TYR A 151 -6.64 -4.08 -17.74
C TYR A 151 -7.02 -2.59 -17.83
N ASP A 152 -7.46 -2.12 -18.98
CA ASP A 152 -7.77 -0.69 -19.17
C ASP A 152 -8.90 -0.22 -18.24
N GLN A 153 -9.90 -1.05 -18.01
CA GLN A 153 -10.99 -0.76 -17.09
C GLN A 153 -10.52 -0.79 -15.64
N ALA A 154 -9.72 -1.77 -15.26
CA ALA A 154 -9.10 -1.82 -13.94
C ALA A 154 -8.18 -0.63 -13.69
N CYS A 155 -7.37 -0.23 -14.68
CA CYS A 155 -6.52 0.97 -14.62
C CYS A 155 -7.35 2.24 -14.42
N SER A 156 -8.47 2.37 -15.14
CA SER A 156 -9.39 3.50 -14.99
C SER A 156 -10.04 3.53 -13.61
N PHE A 157 -10.48 2.37 -13.10
CA PHE A 157 -11.06 2.22 -11.77
C PHE A 157 -10.06 2.60 -10.66
N VAL A 158 -8.88 2.00 -10.66
CA VAL A 158 -7.82 2.29 -9.68
C VAL A 158 -7.41 3.77 -9.75
N SER A 159 -7.25 4.33 -10.96
CA SER A 159 -6.89 5.74 -11.15
C SER A 159 -7.97 6.69 -10.64
N LYS A 160 -9.25 6.34 -10.77
CA LYS A 160 -10.36 7.12 -10.24
C LYS A 160 -10.31 7.21 -8.72
N TRP A 161 -10.07 6.09 -8.03
CA TRP A 161 -10.23 6.01 -6.59
C TRP A 161 -8.93 6.20 -5.80
N LEU A 162 -7.78 5.91 -6.39
CA LEU A 162 -6.46 6.12 -5.78
C LEU A 162 -5.67 7.27 -6.40
N GLY A 163 -6.21 7.95 -7.44
CA GLY A 163 -5.47 8.98 -8.19
C GLY A 163 -4.96 10.12 -7.32
N GLN A 164 -5.75 10.57 -6.33
CA GLN A 164 -5.29 11.58 -5.38
C GLN A 164 -4.08 11.09 -4.57
N HIS A 165 -4.15 9.88 -4.03
CA HIS A 165 -3.05 9.30 -3.25
C HIS A 165 -1.80 9.03 -4.10
N ILE A 166 -1.98 8.67 -5.38
CA ILE A 166 -0.89 8.54 -6.34
C ILE A 166 -0.22 9.90 -6.57
N ASN A 167 -1.00 10.97 -6.78
CA ASN A 167 -0.46 12.32 -6.95
C ASN A 167 0.24 12.82 -5.69
N GLU A 168 -0.36 12.63 -4.52
CA GLU A 168 0.28 12.95 -3.23
C GLU A 168 1.61 12.20 -3.05
N ALA A 169 1.67 10.93 -3.45
CA ALA A 169 2.90 10.16 -3.42
C ALA A 169 3.93 10.67 -4.45
N LEU A 170 3.51 11.14 -5.61
CA LEU A 170 4.38 11.74 -6.62
C LEU A 170 4.92 13.11 -6.20
N GLU A 171 4.09 13.92 -5.53
CA GLU A 171 4.46 15.25 -5.04
C GLU A 171 5.22 15.18 -3.71
N SER A 172 5.09 14.07 -2.96
CA SER A 172 5.82 13.93 -1.72
C SER A 172 7.31 14.09 -2.02
N GLU A 173 7.93 15.10 -1.42
CA GLU A 173 9.39 15.10 -1.34
C GLU A 173 9.77 13.75 -0.70
N THR A 174 10.31 12.84 -1.50
CA THR A 174 11.03 11.71 -0.94
C THR A 174 12.18 12.34 -0.18
N ARG A 175 12.01 12.53 1.13
CA ARG A 175 13.19 12.69 1.99
C ARG A 175 13.94 11.38 1.79
N LYS A 176 14.90 11.40 0.85
CA LYS A 176 15.84 10.29 0.69
C LYS A 176 16.24 9.90 2.12
N ASP A 177 16.25 8.63 2.42
CA ASP A 177 16.68 8.15 3.75
C ASP A 177 17.99 8.86 4.08
N PRO A 178 18.08 9.59 5.21
CA PRO A 178 19.28 10.32 5.56
C PRO A 178 20.56 9.50 5.49
N LYS A 179 20.46 8.17 5.69
CA LYS A 179 21.60 7.26 5.55
C LYS A 179 22.05 7.13 4.08
N SER A 180 21.10 7.03 3.16
CA SER A 180 21.38 6.98 1.71
C SER A 180 21.95 8.30 1.22
N LEU A 181 21.35 9.42 1.64
CA LEU A 181 21.86 10.76 1.31
C LEU A 181 23.30 10.97 1.81
N LEU A 182 23.58 10.59 3.06
CA LEU A 182 24.93 10.71 3.63
C LEU A 182 25.91 9.84 2.86
N GLN A 183 25.53 8.63 2.50
CA GLN A 183 26.39 7.74 1.73
C GLN A 183 26.68 8.29 0.32
N GLU A 184 25.64 8.77 -0.41
CA GLU A 184 25.80 9.41 -1.72
C GLU A 184 26.71 10.64 -1.64
N TYR A 185 26.50 11.49 -0.62
CA TYR A 185 27.31 12.68 -0.41
C TYR A 185 28.78 12.34 -0.17
N LEU A 186 29.05 11.36 0.69
CA LEU A 186 30.42 10.92 0.97
C LEU A 186 31.08 10.31 -0.24
N GLN A 187 30.35 9.47 -0.99
CA GLN A 187 30.86 8.86 -2.22
C GLN A 187 31.17 9.91 -3.29
N ALA A 188 30.29 10.92 -3.46
CA ALA A 188 30.55 12.04 -4.40
C ALA A 188 31.79 12.86 -4.02
N ASN A 189 32.15 12.91 -2.74
CA ASN A 189 33.33 13.61 -2.22
C ASN A 189 34.56 12.69 -1.98
N GLY A 190 34.54 11.45 -2.54
CA GLY A 190 35.67 10.51 -2.44
C GLY A 190 35.95 9.98 -1.03
N LYS A 191 35.01 10.10 -0.10
CA LYS A 191 35.14 9.63 1.27
C LYS A 191 34.63 8.19 1.44
N GLN A 192 35.07 7.53 2.53
CA GLN A 192 34.60 6.18 2.87
C GLN A 192 33.11 6.19 3.30
N PRO A 193 32.37 5.08 3.09
CA PRO A 193 31.01 4.95 3.58
C PRO A 193 30.90 5.16 5.09
N PRO A 194 29.78 5.70 5.60
CA PRO A 194 29.59 5.94 7.01
C PRO A 194 29.48 4.63 7.79
N ARG A 195 30.05 4.56 8.99
CA ARG A 195 29.89 3.45 9.93
C ARG A 195 28.99 3.89 11.08
N TYR A 196 28.06 3.01 11.46
CA TYR A 196 27.11 3.24 12.55
C TYR A 196 27.44 2.31 13.72
N GLU A 197 27.65 2.88 14.91
CA GLU A 197 28.00 2.12 16.10
C GLU A 197 27.05 2.44 17.25
N LEU A 198 26.56 1.38 17.93
CA LEU A 198 25.75 1.55 19.12
C LEU A 198 26.62 2.09 20.26
N SER A 199 26.38 3.34 20.65
CA SER A 199 27.09 3.99 21.76
C SER A 199 26.48 3.60 23.10
N SER A 200 25.16 3.61 23.23
CA SER A 200 24.46 3.20 24.46
C SER A 200 23.02 2.77 24.19
N GLN A 201 22.48 1.99 25.12
CA GLN A 201 21.08 1.68 25.21
C GLN A 201 20.60 1.98 26.62
N SER A 202 19.51 2.74 26.75
CA SER A 202 18.90 3.15 28.01
C SER A 202 17.37 3.06 27.92
N GLY A 203 16.66 3.43 28.98
CA GLY A 203 15.21 3.33 29.05
C GLY A 203 14.71 1.98 29.61
N THR A 204 13.39 1.81 29.58
CA THR A 204 12.74 0.57 30.05
C THR A 204 12.61 -0.44 28.90
N PRO A 205 12.35 -1.73 29.17
CA PRO A 205 12.11 -2.72 28.12
C PRO A 205 10.94 -2.36 27.18
N HIS A 206 9.97 -1.57 27.66
CA HIS A 206 8.81 -1.11 26.89
C HIS A 206 9.02 0.25 26.20
N ASP A 207 10.05 0.99 26.63
CA ASP A 207 10.42 2.28 26.04
C ASP A 207 11.97 2.41 25.99
N PRO A 208 12.62 1.64 25.11
CA PRO A 208 14.08 1.67 24.96
C PRO A 208 14.51 2.92 24.21
N VAL A 209 15.67 3.46 24.59
CA VAL A 209 16.34 4.55 23.88
C VAL A 209 17.70 4.06 23.43
N PHE A 210 17.87 3.99 22.12
CA PHE A 210 19.14 3.66 21.47
C PHE A 210 19.88 4.94 21.11
N THR A 211 21.19 4.99 21.41
CA THR A 211 22.09 6.06 20.98
C THR A 211 23.08 5.48 19.99
N ILE A 212 23.09 6.01 18.77
CA ILE A 212 23.94 5.54 17.66
C ILE A 212 24.90 6.68 17.27
N ASN A 213 26.17 6.36 17.17
CA ASN A 213 27.20 7.22 16.61
C ASN A 213 27.37 6.94 15.12
N VAL A 214 27.54 7.97 14.30
CA VAL A 214 28.01 7.86 12.93
C VAL A 214 29.47 8.30 12.83
N LEU A 215 30.31 7.42 12.27
CA LEU A 215 31.73 7.64 12.08
C LEU A 215 32.05 7.69 10.59
N ILE A 216 32.92 8.61 10.20
CA ILE A 216 33.46 8.76 8.86
C ILE A 216 34.99 8.88 9.01
N ASP A 217 35.72 8.05 8.29
CA ASP A 217 37.17 7.93 8.41
C ASP A 217 37.64 7.72 9.88
N ASN A 218 36.87 6.90 10.63
CA ASN A 218 37.07 6.61 12.07
C ASN A 218 36.90 7.84 13.01
N LYS A 219 36.43 8.98 12.54
CA LYS A 219 36.09 10.14 13.36
C LYS A 219 34.58 10.15 13.64
N LEU A 220 34.21 10.41 14.89
CA LEU A 220 32.82 10.62 15.28
C LEU A 220 32.34 11.97 14.70
N ILE A 221 31.31 11.90 13.87
CA ILE A 221 30.73 13.08 13.21
C ILE A 221 29.46 13.53 13.90
N ALA A 222 28.54 12.59 14.19
CA ALA A 222 27.25 12.91 14.81
C ALA A 222 26.73 11.73 15.64
N THR A 223 25.70 12.00 16.47
CA THR A 223 25.06 11.01 17.33
C THR A 223 23.54 11.16 17.25
N GLY A 224 22.82 10.08 16.94
CA GLY A 224 21.35 10.06 16.90
C GLY A 224 20.76 9.23 18.04
N LYS A 225 19.56 9.61 18.51
CA LYS A 225 18.78 8.87 19.51
C LYS A 225 17.42 8.49 18.96
N GLY A 226 16.93 7.28 19.25
CA GLY A 226 15.63 6.80 18.83
C GLY A 226 15.13 5.62 19.65
N SER A 227 13.83 5.35 19.59
CA SER A 227 13.21 4.19 20.24
C SER A 227 13.54 2.86 19.54
N ARG A 228 13.99 2.93 18.28
CA ARG A 228 14.55 1.80 17.53
C ARG A 228 15.93 2.17 17.00
N LYS A 229 16.80 1.17 16.83
CA LYS A 229 18.15 1.38 16.28
C LYS A 229 18.12 2.11 14.95
N VAL A 230 17.23 1.70 14.04
CA VAL A 230 17.07 2.33 12.71
C VAL A 230 16.69 3.81 12.80
N ASP A 231 15.85 4.19 13.74
CA ASP A 231 15.44 5.59 13.94
C ASP A 231 16.60 6.43 14.49
N ALA A 232 17.41 5.83 15.38
CA ALA A 232 18.62 6.48 15.90
C ALA A 232 19.69 6.65 14.80
N GLU A 233 19.89 5.64 13.94
CA GLU A 233 20.80 5.72 12.79
C GLU A 233 20.39 6.81 11.80
N ARG A 234 19.09 6.90 11.46
CA ARG A 234 18.55 7.94 10.57
C ARG A 234 18.81 9.35 11.12
N LYS A 235 18.57 9.53 12.43
CA LYS A 235 18.85 10.84 13.08
C LYS A 235 20.33 11.17 13.10
N ALA A 236 21.20 10.19 13.36
CA ALA A 236 22.65 10.37 13.31
C ALA A 236 23.11 10.77 11.90
N ALA A 237 22.57 10.11 10.87
CA ALA A 237 22.85 10.42 9.48
C ALA A 237 22.38 11.82 9.08
N SER A 238 21.16 12.22 9.49
CA SER A 238 20.62 13.56 9.22
C SER A 238 21.52 14.65 9.80
N GLN A 239 21.93 14.50 11.07
CA GLN A 239 22.82 15.46 11.72
C GLN A 239 24.20 15.50 11.06
N ALA A 240 24.76 14.35 10.66
CA ALA A 240 26.04 14.32 9.95
C ALA A 240 25.94 15.05 8.61
N LEU A 241 24.84 14.86 7.89
CA LEU A 241 24.59 15.54 6.62
C LEU A 241 24.48 17.06 6.78
N GLU A 242 23.77 17.53 7.81
CA GLU A 242 23.67 18.95 8.14
C GLU A 242 25.05 19.57 8.44
N ILE A 243 25.91 18.85 9.19
CA ILE A 243 27.27 19.27 9.46
C ILE A 243 28.07 19.40 8.14
N PHE A 244 28.01 18.41 7.25
CA PHE A 244 28.73 18.47 5.98
C PHE A 244 28.22 19.54 5.03
N ILE A 245 26.90 19.75 4.95
CA ILE A 245 26.30 20.80 4.13
C ILE A 245 26.69 22.18 4.68
N SER A 246 26.67 22.37 6.00
CA SER A 246 27.06 23.64 6.62
C SER A 246 28.55 23.94 6.49
N LEU A 247 29.41 22.92 6.45
CA LEU A 247 30.86 23.03 6.28
C LEU A 247 31.30 23.05 4.83
N GLY A 248 30.52 22.45 3.89
CA GLY A 248 30.79 22.49 2.46
C GLY A 248 30.63 23.87 1.81
N ASN A 249 30.17 24.87 2.59
CA ASN A 249 30.26 26.30 2.27
C ASN A 249 31.54 26.97 2.84
N ALA A 250 32.43 26.21 3.47
CA ALA A 250 33.73 26.65 3.91
C ALA A 250 34.75 25.59 3.45
N ASP A 251 35.56 25.96 2.47
CA ASP A 251 36.79 25.24 2.15
C ASP A 251 37.59 25.06 3.41
N ASP A 252 37.63 23.83 3.96
CA ASP A 252 38.73 23.32 4.81
C ASP A 252 38.31 22.08 5.61
N PHE A 253 38.70 20.90 5.08
CA PHE A 253 39.19 19.82 5.94
C PHE A 253 40.25 19.00 5.19
#